data_4d7d29dd7df9411cfcb9d2f740c8abdd
#
_entry.id   4d7d29dd7df9411cfcb9d2f740c8abdd
#
_cell.length_a   1.000
_cell.length_b   1.000
_cell.length_c   1.000
_cell.angle_alpha   90.00
_cell.angle_beta   90.00
_cell.angle_gamma   90.00
#
_symmetry.space_group_name_H-M   'P 1'
#
loop_
_entity.id
_entity.type
_entity.pdbx_description
1 polymer ?
#
loop_
_entity_poly.entity_id
_entity_poly.type
_entity_poly.pdbx_seq_one_letter_code
_entity_poly.pdbx_strand_id
1 'polypeptide(L)'
;MEQVSQSAFYRWLRKGRIVSQAFFFLLFVFLFVKTDYTGSDSIEYAVNILFRIDPLLALSTMLAVKTIIILMLPALLVMVFSLVLGRSFCGWLCPMGGLLDGWRRLFGRVRKNEATRFPSLPAILLIFILISAIFGVPLAGYLDPFSILVRGLSQAIYPGLNEVTVSFFTFTYQHLPEALNRIVEPVYSFLRYTILPFEQKFYQFGLVSLFVLGLVVAAEYVQQRFFCRNLCPLGALLGWCSRVGLLAMSGGDESCGACRHCARICRMGAIDEQRKIDAETCILCLDCFEQCPRQIISFAGVLPISRGAGTSLSRRRFLTTASASLVLPTVLGVRTLNVQADPLLIRPPGALAEPEFLNRCVRCGQCMQVCITNGLQPVMLRAGIEGMFSPYLVARTGYCEFNCTLCGQVCPTGALQILGMAEKHQFKIGHAWFDKNRCLPFAKGIPCIVCEEHCPTPEKAIKFRNSEVVDEQGLRRQVRQPFIDDALCIGCGICETRCPLPGRS
;
A
#
# COMPACT_ATOMS: atom_id res chain seq x y z
N MET A 1 13.58 46.12 15.11
CA MET A 1 12.41 45.84 14.20
C MET A 1 12.58 44.59 13.34
N GLU A 2 13.75 44.31 12.80
CA GLU A 2 14.01 43.08 11.97
C GLU A 2 13.75 41.77 12.73
N GLN A 3 14.19 41.62 13.99
CA GLN A 3 14.01 40.38 14.76
C GLN A 3 12.53 40.06 15.05
N VAL A 4 11.68 41.09 15.27
CA VAL A 4 10.23 40.90 15.50
C VAL A 4 9.53 40.46 14.20
N SER A 5 9.93 41.01 13.06
CA SER A 5 9.44 40.62 11.72
C SER A 5 9.80 39.20 11.39
N GLN A 6 11.03 38.77 11.66
CA GLN A 6 11.47 37.38 11.44
C GLN A 6 10.68 36.39 12.30
N SER A 7 10.44 36.67 13.58
CA SER A 7 9.67 35.77 14.46
C SER A 7 8.21 35.58 14.03
N ALA A 8 7.60 36.61 13.44
CA ALA A 8 6.24 36.55 12.89
C ALA A 8 6.18 35.68 11.63
N PHE A 9 7.15 35.85 10.71
CA PHE A 9 7.26 35.07 9.47
C PHE A 9 7.40 33.56 9.74
N TYR A 10 8.25 33.17 10.68
CA TYR A 10 8.45 31.75 10.99
C TYR A 10 7.28 31.10 11.74
N ARG A 11 6.56 31.86 12.58
CA ARG A 11 5.29 31.40 13.15
C ARG A 11 4.25 31.13 12.06
N TRP A 12 4.19 31.99 11.05
CA TRP A 12 3.34 31.82 9.89
C TRP A 12 3.74 30.58 9.08
N LEU A 13 5.02 30.36 8.80
CA LEU A 13 5.53 29.15 8.12
C LEU A 13 5.17 27.86 8.87
N ARG A 14 5.28 27.85 10.21
CA ARG A 14 4.89 26.68 11.01
C ARG A 14 3.38 26.42 10.93
N LYS A 15 2.55 27.46 10.99
CA LYS A 15 1.11 27.32 10.75
C LYS A 15 0.84 26.78 9.33
N GLY A 16 1.52 27.33 8.32
CA GLY A 16 1.48 26.86 6.94
C GLY A 16 1.83 25.37 6.81
N ARG A 17 2.87 24.91 7.54
CA ARG A 17 3.20 23.48 7.61
C ARG A 17 2.05 22.63 8.15
N ILE A 18 1.40 23.07 9.24
CA ILE A 18 0.31 22.32 9.84
C ILE A 18 -0.88 22.23 8.87
N VAL A 19 -1.20 23.35 8.20
CA VAL A 19 -2.26 23.42 7.18
C VAL A 19 -1.89 22.54 5.98
N SER A 20 -0.66 22.61 5.47
CA SER A 20 -0.17 21.75 4.39
C SER A 20 -0.29 20.27 4.73
N GLN A 21 0.17 19.88 5.94
CA GLN A 21 0.12 18.48 6.38
C GLN A 21 -1.33 17.99 6.51
N ALA A 22 -2.24 18.83 7.04
CA ALA A 22 -3.66 18.50 7.13
C ALA A 22 -4.29 18.39 5.73
N PHE A 23 -3.98 19.33 4.83
CA PHE A 23 -4.46 19.32 3.46
C PHE A 23 -4.03 18.04 2.71
N PHE A 24 -2.74 17.68 2.74
CA PHE A 24 -2.25 16.49 2.06
C PHE A 24 -2.76 15.19 2.69
N PHE A 25 -3.00 15.19 4.00
CA PHE A 25 -3.63 14.05 4.66
C PHE A 25 -5.10 13.90 4.24
N LEU A 26 -5.87 14.99 4.18
CA LEU A 26 -7.25 14.98 3.70
C LEU A 26 -7.32 14.65 2.21
N LEU A 27 -6.40 15.17 1.40
CA LEU A 27 -6.28 14.80 -0.02
C LEU A 27 -6.00 13.30 -0.18
N PHE A 28 -5.10 12.74 0.64
CA PHE A 28 -4.86 11.30 0.66
C PHE A 28 -6.14 10.52 0.98
N VAL A 29 -6.87 10.90 2.04
CA VAL A 29 -8.14 10.26 2.42
C VAL A 29 -9.17 10.38 1.30
N PHE A 30 -9.29 11.55 0.69
CA PHE A 30 -10.18 11.77 -0.46
C PHE A 30 -9.83 10.86 -1.63
N LEU A 31 -8.57 10.82 -2.06
CA LEU A 31 -8.11 9.96 -3.15
C LEU A 31 -8.29 8.48 -2.80
N PHE A 32 -8.05 8.09 -1.54
CA PHE A 32 -8.24 6.73 -1.07
C PHE A 32 -9.71 6.29 -1.18
N VAL A 33 -10.64 7.11 -0.73
CA VAL A 33 -12.09 6.82 -0.82
C VAL A 33 -12.54 6.78 -2.28
N LYS A 34 -12.05 7.72 -3.12
CA LYS A 34 -12.37 7.76 -4.56
C LYS A 34 -11.72 6.66 -5.39
N THR A 35 -10.78 5.91 -4.83
CA THR A 35 -10.20 4.73 -5.49
C THR A 35 -11.16 3.53 -5.52
N ASP A 36 -12.28 3.57 -4.82
CA ASP A 36 -13.27 2.49 -4.85
C ASP A 36 -14.19 2.58 -6.09
N TYR A 37 -14.86 1.46 -6.40
CA TYR A 37 -15.82 1.40 -7.50
C TYR A 37 -17.02 2.31 -7.23
N THR A 38 -17.39 3.12 -8.23
CA THR A 38 -18.48 4.11 -8.13
C THR A 38 -19.64 3.85 -9.10
N GLY A 39 -19.73 2.64 -9.68
CA GLY A 39 -20.77 2.27 -10.64
C GLY A 39 -20.33 2.33 -12.11
N SER A 40 -19.12 2.80 -12.41
CA SER A 40 -18.54 2.85 -13.76
C SER A 40 -17.20 2.10 -13.83
N ASP A 41 -16.84 1.60 -15.04
CA ASP A 41 -15.53 0.98 -15.29
C ASP A 41 -14.43 2.03 -15.56
N SER A 42 -14.48 3.16 -14.84
CA SER A 42 -13.47 4.21 -14.91
C SER A 42 -13.23 4.82 -13.55
N ILE A 43 -11.95 5.05 -13.20
CA ILE A 43 -11.55 5.74 -11.98
C ILE A 43 -10.83 7.02 -12.37
N GLU A 44 -11.49 8.16 -12.12
CA GLU A 44 -10.94 9.47 -12.42
C GLU A 44 -9.85 9.88 -11.43
N TYR A 45 -10.06 9.57 -10.15
CA TYR A 45 -9.19 9.97 -9.05
C TYR A 45 -8.76 8.74 -8.25
N ALA A 46 -7.49 8.38 -8.32
CA ALA A 46 -6.97 7.23 -7.58
C ALA A 46 -5.78 7.62 -6.71
N VAL A 47 -5.67 6.96 -5.57
CA VAL A 47 -4.54 7.13 -4.64
C VAL A 47 -3.20 6.68 -5.25
N ASN A 48 -3.21 6.01 -6.42
CA ASN A 48 -2.03 5.58 -7.16
C ASN A 48 -1.09 6.73 -7.56
N ILE A 49 -1.62 7.95 -7.68
CA ILE A 49 -0.82 9.16 -7.96
C ILE A 49 0.26 9.35 -6.88
N LEU A 50 -0.05 9.08 -5.62
CA LEU A 50 0.90 9.21 -4.52
C LEU A 50 2.03 8.17 -4.58
N PHE A 51 1.76 6.98 -5.13
CA PHE A 51 2.78 5.97 -5.37
C PHE A 51 3.68 6.31 -6.56
N ARG A 52 3.14 7.02 -7.56
CA ARG A 52 3.92 7.46 -8.72
C ARG A 52 4.92 8.56 -8.39
N ILE A 53 4.67 9.32 -7.32
CA ILE A 53 5.59 10.35 -6.84
C ILE A 53 6.54 9.84 -5.74
N ASP A 54 6.46 8.58 -5.35
CA ASP A 54 7.34 7.99 -4.34
C ASP A 54 8.70 7.59 -4.94
N PRO A 55 9.80 8.25 -4.54
CA PRO A 55 11.11 7.98 -5.12
C PRO A 55 11.71 6.64 -4.68
N LEU A 56 11.35 6.10 -3.51
CA LEU A 56 11.83 4.80 -3.07
C LEU A 56 11.25 3.67 -3.93
N LEU A 57 9.94 3.71 -4.16
CA LEU A 57 9.26 2.74 -4.99
C LEU A 57 9.72 2.85 -6.44
N ALA A 58 9.85 4.08 -6.97
CA ALA A 58 10.33 4.31 -8.32
C ALA A 58 11.74 3.72 -8.53
N LEU A 59 12.67 4.07 -7.65
CA LEU A 59 14.06 3.60 -7.75
C LEU A 59 14.14 2.08 -7.60
N SER A 60 13.48 1.51 -6.61
CA SER A 60 13.50 0.06 -6.35
C SER A 60 12.90 -0.74 -7.52
N THR A 61 11.76 -0.31 -8.07
CA THR A 61 11.12 -1.03 -9.19
C THR A 61 11.90 -0.89 -10.49
N MET A 62 12.42 0.32 -10.81
CA MET A 62 13.26 0.53 -12.00
C MET A 62 14.55 -0.27 -11.95
N LEU A 63 15.18 -0.39 -10.76
CA LEU A 63 16.36 -1.24 -10.58
C LEU A 63 16.03 -2.72 -10.76
N ALA A 64 14.88 -3.18 -10.26
CA ALA A 64 14.46 -4.58 -10.36
C ALA A 64 14.14 -4.99 -11.81
N VAL A 65 13.44 -4.11 -12.55
CA VAL A 65 13.05 -4.36 -13.94
C VAL A 65 14.17 -4.01 -14.93
N LYS A 66 15.16 -3.22 -14.49
CA LYS A 66 16.26 -2.68 -15.34
C LYS A 66 15.77 -1.82 -16.50
N THR A 67 14.59 -1.22 -16.38
CA THR A 67 13.99 -0.33 -17.38
C THR A 67 13.35 0.87 -16.69
N ILE A 68 13.23 1.97 -17.44
CA ILE A 68 12.56 3.17 -16.93
C ILE A 68 11.05 3.00 -17.04
N ILE A 69 10.36 3.16 -15.91
CA ILE A 69 8.90 3.12 -15.83
C ILE A 69 8.39 4.57 -15.94
N ILE A 70 7.86 4.95 -17.10
CA ILE A 70 7.40 6.32 -17.38
C ILE A 70 6.37 6.81 -16.35
N LEU A 71 5.47 5.92 -15.90
CA LEU A 71 4.46 6.23 -14.88
C LEU A 71 5.03 6.73 -13.55
N MET A 72 6.29 6.41 -13.25
CA MET A 72 6.96 6.78 -11.99
C MET A 72 7.98 7.92 -12.15
N LEU A 73 8.11 8.52 -13.33
CA LEU A 73 8.97 9.67 -13.54
C LEU A 73 8.63 10.87 -12.63
N PRO A 74 7.35 11.14 -12.26
CA PRO A 74 7.03 12.21 -11.31
C PRO A 74 7.75 12.09 -9.96
N ALA A 75 8.25 10.91 -9.57
CA ALA A 75 9.06 10.73 -8.36
C ALA A 75 10.38 11.55 -8.41
N LEU A 76 10.92 11.82 -9.60
CA LEU A 76 12.09 12.68 -9.77
C LEU A 76 11.84 14.10 -9.25
N LEU A 77 10.62 14.62 -9.39
CA LEU A 77 10.26 15.94 -8.83
C LEU A 77 10.45 15.97 -7.31
N VAL A 78 10.03 14.91 -6.61
CA VAL A 78 10.21 14.81 -5.15
C VAL A 78 11.69 14.71 -4.79
N MET A 79 12.50 14.02 -5.58
CA MET A 79 13.95 13.96 -5.37
C MET A 79 14.61 15.33 -5.55
N VAL A 80 14.29 16.04 -6.66
CA VAL A 80 14.78 17.40 -6.93
C VAL A 80 14.33 18.36 -5.83
N PHE A 81 13.06 18.29 -5.43
CA PHE A 81 12.54 19.10 -4.33
C PHE A 81 13.30 18.84 -3.02
N SER A 82 13.66 17.58 -2.75
CA SER A 82 14.47 17.22 -1.58
C SER A 82 15.92 17.65 -1.68
N LEU A 83 16.49 17.80 -2.87
CA LEU A 83 17.81 18.39 -3.08
C LEU A 83 17.81 19.90 -2.74
N VAL A 84 16.68 20.59 -2.94
CA VAL A 84 16.56 22.03 -2.64
C VAL A 84 16.17 22.26 -1.18
N LEU A 85 15.08 21.64 -0.74
CA LEU A 85 14.42 21.88 0.56
C LEU A 85 14.71 20.77 1.61
N GLY A 86 15.70 19.92 1.36
CA GLY A 86 16.01 18.83 2.28
C GLY A 86 14.85 17.85 2.43
N ARG A 87 14.73 17.22 3.60
CA ARG A 87 13.72 16.21 3.91
C ARG A 87 12.33 16.80 4.23
N SER A 88 11.96 17.93 3.63
CA SER A 88 10.68 18.61 3.89
C SER A 88 9.46 17.77 3.52
N PHE A 89 9.53 16.93 2.47
CA PHE A 89 8.46 16.03 2.07
C PHE A 89 7.89 15.23 3.28
N CYS A 90 8.75 14.66 4.13
CA CYS A 90 8.34 13.88 5.30
C CYS A 90 7.62 14.71 6.39
N GLY A 91 7.89 16.02 6.43
CA GLY A 91 7.31 16.93 7.42
C GLY A 91 6.04 17.64 6.97
N TRP A 92 5.83 17.78 5.65
CA TRP A 92 4.81 18.66 5.08
C TRP A 92 3.77 17.93 4.23
N LEU A 93 4.19 16.88 3.50
CA LEU A 93 3.35 16.22 2.49
C LEU A 93 2.99 14.77 2.87
N CYS A 94 3.89 14.04 3.57
CA CYS A 94 3.73 12.62 3.81
C CYS A 94 2.48 12.29 4.67
N PRO A 95 1.49 11.53 4.17
CA PRO A 95 0.27 11.21 4.91
C PRO A 95 0.53 10.32 6.13
N MET A 96 1.52 9.40 6.08
CA MET A 96 1.93 8.64 7.27
C MET A 96 2.44 9.56 8.37
N GLY A 97 3.26 10.58 8.01
CA GLY A 97 3.69 11.59 8.96
C GLY A 97 2.53 12.41 9.54
N GLY A 98 1.51 12.68 8.72
CA GLY A 98 0.27 13.33 9.14
C GLY A 98 -0.52 12.50 10.13
N LEU A 99 -0.70 11.20 9.85
CA LEU A 99 -1.37 10.24 10.73
C LEU A 99 -0.66 10.17 12.11
N LEU A 100 0.65 10.00 12.13
CA LEU A 100 1.42 9.88 13.37
C LEU A 100 1.37 11.17 14.21
N ASP A 101 1.51 12.34 13.57
CA ASP A 101 1.39 13.62 14.26
C ASP A 101 -0.04 13.87 14.79
N GLY A 102 -1.08 13.46 14.03
CA GLY A 102 -2.48 13.52 14.43
C GLY A 102 -2.78 12.60 15.61
N TRP A 103 -2.35 11.33 15.51
CA TRP A 103 -2.49 10.35 16.58
C TRP A 103 -1.90 10.86 17.91
N ARG A 104 -0.70 11.40 17.83
CA ARG A 104 -0.04 11.96 19.01
C ARG A 104 -0.80 13.14 19.62
N ARG A 105 -1.42 14.01 18.83
CA ARG A 105 -2.23 15.12 19.35
C ARG A 105 -3.46 14.63 20.09
N LEU A 106 -4.08 13.54 19.63
CA LEU A 106 -5.30 12.99 20.21
C LEU A 106 -5.04 12.12 21.44
N PHE A 107 -3.99 11.29 21.40
CA PHE A 107 -3.76 10.23 22.38
C PHE A 107 -2.42 10.34 23.13
N GLY A 108 -1.59 11.32 22.80
CA GLY A 108 -0.19 11.29 23.18
C GLY A 108 0.17 11.89 24.54
N ARG A 109 0.40 11.03 25.52
CA ARG A 109 1.37 11.29 26.57
C ARG A 109 2.66 10.55 26.24
N VAL A 110 3.62 11.21 25.58
CA VAL A 110 4.90 10.58 25.27
C VAL A 110 5.81 10.67 26.50
N ARG A 111 6.37 9.53 26.90
CA ARG A 111 7.57 9.49 27.74
C ARG A 111 8.62 10.45 27.17
N LYS A 112 9.37 11.13 28.06
CA LYS A 112 10.46 12.03 27.67
C LYS A 112 11.30 11.39 26.56
N ASN A 113 11.67 12.18 25.59
CA ASN A 113 12.42 11.79 24.38
C ASN A 113 13.87 11.33 24.70
N GLU A 114 14.04 10.47 25.70
CA GLU A 114 15.31 9.82 25.97
C GLU A 114 15.52 8.70 24.97
N ALA A 115 16.50 8.87 24.18
CA ALA A 115 16.66 8.34 22.87
C ALA A 115 17.18 6.90 22.83
N THR A 116 16.35 5.94 22.52
CA THR A 116 16.81 4.76 21.80
C THR A 116 16.70 5.02 20.30
N ARG A 117 17.70 5.65 19.71
CA ARG A 117 17.78 5.86 18.26
C ARG A 117 18.74 4.84 17.67
N PHE A 118 18.30 4.19 16.60
CA PHE A 118 19.16 3.37 15.74
C PHE A 118 19.55 4.17 14.49
N PRO A 119 20.52 5.09 14.55
CA PRO A 119 20.75 6.08 13.49
C PRO A 119 21.14 5.49 12.14
N SER A 120 21.74 4.30 12.15
CA SER A 120 22.18 3.63 10.93
C SER A 120 21.14 2.66 10.34
N LEU A 121 20.09 2.30 11.08
CA LEU A 121 19.15 1.26 10.65
C LEU A 121 18.35 1.65 9.40
N PRO A 122 17.79 2.87 9.26
CA PRO A 122 17.09 3.25 8.03
C PRO A 122 17.99 3.21 6.78
N ALA A 123 19.25 3.62 6.92
CA ALA A 123 20.23 3.57 5.84
C ALA A 123 20.62 2.11 5.50
N ILE A 124 20.77 1.25 6.50
CA ILE A 124 21.00 -0.19 6.31
C ILE A 124 19.83 -0.81 5.55
N LEU A 125 18.60 -0.53 5.96
CA LEU A 125 17.39 -1.03 5.29
C LEU A 125 17.28 -0.50 3.85
N LEU A 126 17.61 0.77 3.62
CA LEU A 126 17.64 1.34 2.28
C LEU A 126 18.65 0.63 1.38
N ILE A 127 19.89 0.45 1.83
CA ILE A 127 20.94 -0.25 1.07
C ILE A 127 20.50 -1.68 0.79
N PHE A 128 19.96 -2.39 1.79
CA PHE A 128 19.45 -3.74 1.65
C PHE A 128 18.38 -3.82 0.57
N ILE A 129 17.38 -2.92 0.58
CA ILE A 129 16.30 -2.87 -0.41
C ILE A 129 16.84 -2.58 -1.82
N LEU A 130 17.76 -1.61 -1.96
CA LEU A 130 18.30 -1.25 -3.27
C LEU A 130 19.17 -2.36 -3.86
N ILE A 131 20.02 -2.98 -3.06
CA ILE A 131 20.84 -4.10 -3.53
C ILE A 131 19.93 -5.30 -3.89
N SER A 132 18.96 -5.65 -3.06
CA SER A 132 17.99 -6.71 -3.37
C SER A 132 17.23 -6.43 -4.66
N ALA A 133 16.87 -5.16 -4.92
CA ALA A 133 16.20 -4.76 -6.15
C ALA A 133 17.08 -4.96 -7.40
N ILE A 134 18.39 -4.68 -7.34
CA ILE A 134 19.33 -4.93 -8.45
C ILE A 134 19.32 -6.43 -8.85
N PHE A 135 19.09 -7.31 -7.89
CA PHE A 135 18.97 -8.76 -8.10
C PHE A 135 17.53 -9.22 -8.42
N GLY A 136 16.62 -8.29 -8.73
CA GLY A 136 15.24 -8.63 -9.13
C GLY A 136 14.30 -8.89 -7.96
N VAL A 137 14.61 -8.42 -6.75
CA VAL A 137 13.76 -8.60 -5.56
C VAL A 137 13.37 -7.24 -4.97
N PRO A 138 12.31 -6.58 -5.45
CA PRO A 138 11.88 -5.27 -4.95
C PRO A 138 11.17 -5.40 -3.60
N LEU A 139 11.88 -5.22 -2.51
CA LEU A 139 11.35 -5.30 -1.14
C LEU A 139 10.78 -3.96 -0.62
N ALA A 140 10.90 -2.88 -1.40
CA ALA A 140 10.49 -1.53 -0.97
C ALA A 140 9.05 -1.48 -0.45
N GLY A 141 8.09 -2.10 -1.13
CA GLY A 141 6.67 -2.09 -0.77
C GLY A 141 6.33 -2.71 0.59
N TYR A 142 7.25 -3.41 1.26
CA TYR A 142 7.04 -3.91 2.62
C TYR A 142 7.25 -2.85 3.68
N LEU A 143 8.21 -1.94 3.47
CA LEU A 143 8.63 -0.91 4.42
C LEU A 143 8.31 0.51 3.96
N ASP A 144 7.73 0.66 2.77
CA ASP A 144 7.28 1.93 2.28
C ASP A 144 6.07 2.46 3.08
N PRO A 145 6.09 3.73 3.53
CA PRO A 145 5.03 4.29 4.35
C PRO A 145 3.66 4.36 3.65
N PHE A 146 3.64 4.62 2.33
CA PHE A 146 2.39 4.64 1.57
C PHE A 146 1.78 3.24 1.43
N SER A 147 2.62 2.25 1.11
CA SER A 147 2.19 0.87 0.96
C SER A 147 1.65 0.28 2.26
N ILE A 148 2.30 0.54 3.40
CA ILE A 148 1.82 0.12 4.73
C ILE A 148 0.48 0.79 5.04
N LEU A 149 0.37 2.11 4.82
CA LEU A 149 -0.84 2.88 5.13
C LEU A 149 -2.03 2.44 4.28
N VAL A 150 -1.87 2.42 2.95
CA VAL A 150 -2.96 2.04 2.03
C VAL A 150 -3.39 0.60 2.27
N ARG A 151 -2.45 -0.33 2.45
CA ARG A 151 -2.74 -1.74 2.72
C ARG A 151 -3.49 -1.93 4.03
N GLY A 152 -3.06 -1.29 5.12
CA GLY A 152 -3.76 -1.34 6.41
C GLY A 152 -5.17 -0.74 6.35
N LEU A 153 -5.33 0.36 5.61
CA LEU A 153 -6.64 0.98 5.40
C LEU A 153 -7.54 0.11 4.52
N SER A 154 -7.08 -0.29 3.33
CA SER A 154 -7.91 -0.99 2.33
C SER A 154 -8.29 -2.40 2.72
N GLN A 155 -7.41 -3.13 3.41
CA GLN A 155 -7.63 -4.54 3.73
C GLN A 155 -8.24 -4.78 5.11
N ALA A 156 -8.23 -3.80 6.01
CA ALA A 156 -8.75 -3.98 7.36
C ALA A 156 -9.64 -2.83 7.84
N ILE A 157 -9.13 -1.59 7.87
CA ILE A 157 -9.86 -0.48 8.51
C ILE A 157 -11.11 -0.11 7.71
N TYR A 158 -10.99 0.03 6.40
CA TYR A 158 -12.10 0.44 5.54
C TYR A 158 -13.21 -0.61 5.46
N PRO A 159 -12.94 -1.92 5.25
CA PRO A 159 -13.94 -2.97 5.37
C PRO A 159 -14.56 -3.06 6.76
N GLY A 160 -13.75 -2.94 7.82
CA GLY A 160 -14.25 -2.95 9.20
C GLY A 160 -15.14 -1.76 9.52
N LEU A 161 -14.80 -0.57 9.03
CA LEU A 161 -15.63 0.63 9.18
C LEU A 161 -16.99 0.44 8.48
N ASN A 162 -17.00 -0.12 7.26
CA ASN A 162 -18.23 -0.43 6.55
C ASN A 162 -19.11 -1.40 7.35
N GLU A 163 -18.57 -2.51 7.82
CA GLU A 163 -19.28 -3.53 8.61
C GLU A 163 -19.89 -2.92 9.88
N VAL A 164 -19.10 -2.18 10.65
CA VAL A 164 -19.59 -1.50 11.88
C VAL A 164 -20.69 -0.51 11.54
N THR A 165 -20.52 0.28 10.48
CA THR A 165 -21.52 1.27 10.09
C THR A 165 -22.81 0.59 9.63
N VAL A 166 -22.75 -0.39 8.75
CA VAL A 166 -23.91 -1.13 8.26
C VAL A 166 -24.62 -1.82 9.43
N SER A 167 -23.89 -2.49 10.31
CA SER A 167 -24.46 -3.15 11.48
C SER A 167 -25.15 -2.18 12.43
N PHE A 168 -24.52 -1.01 12.68
CA PHE A 168 -25.11 0.05 13.51
C PHE A 168 -26.43 0.56 12.93
N PHE A 169 -26.47 0.90 11.65
CA PHE A 169 -27.68 1.40 11.01
C PHE A 169 -28.76 0.32 10.90
N THR A 170 -28.38 -0.93 10.60
CA THR A 170 -29.34 -2.07 10.62
C THR A 170 -29.97 -2.25 11.98
N PHE A 171 -29.17 -2.23 13.06
CA PHE A 171 -29.68 -2.27 14.43
C PHE A 171 -30.64 -1.10 14.73
N THR A 172 -30.27 0.12 14.28
CA THR A 172 -31.07 1.32 14.46
C THR A 172 -32.43 1.18 13.77
N TYR A 173 -32.46 0.72 12.52
CA TYR A 173 -33.71 0.51 11.77
C TYR A 173 -34.63 -0.55 12.38
N GLN A 174 -34.06 -1.57 13.03
CA GLN A 174 -34.84 -2.64 13.65
C GLN A 174 -35.44 -2.26 15.02
N HIS A 175 -34.80 -1.34 15.74
CA HIS A 175 -35.15 -1.07 17.14
C HIS A 175 -35.69 0.34 17.41
N LEU A 176 -35.54 1.30 16.48
CA LEU A 176 -35.99 2.67 16.65
C LEU A 176 -37.35 2.93 15.99
N PRO A 177 -38.17 3.86 16.56
CA PRO A 177 -39.41 4.29 15.94
C PRO A 177 -39.20 4.94 14.56
N GLU A 178 -40.18 4.81 13.67
CA GLU A 178 -40.12 5.37 12.29
C GLU A 178 -39.77 6.85 12.23
N ALA A 179 -40.22 7.66 13.21
CA ALA A 179 -39.93 9.09 13.27
C ALA A 179 -38.41 9.37 13.40
N LEU A 180 -37.65 8.55 14.13
CA LEU A 180 -36.20 8.65 14.27
C LEU A 180 -35.48 8.09 13.04
N ASN A 181 -36.02 7.05 12.42
CA ASN A 181 -35.43 6.47 11.20
C ASN A 181 -35.43 7.48 10.05
N ARG A 182 -36.43 8.37 9.93
CA ARG A 182 -36.44 9.46 8.94
C ARG A 182 -35.30 10.45 9.08
N ILE A 183 -34.76 10.64 10.29
CA ILE A 183 -33.59 11.51 10.55
C ILE A 183 -32.28 10.77 10.28
N VAL A 184 -32.26 9.47 10.58
CA VAL A 184 -31.06 8.62 10.45
C VAL A 184 -30.78 8.24 9.00
N GLU A 185 -31.83 8.05 8.20
CA GLU A 185 -31.70 7.60 6.80
C GLU A 185 -30.91 8.55 5.87
N PRO A 186 -31.08 9.88 5.90
CA PRO A 186 -30.26 10.80 5.12
C PRO A 186 -28.77 10.72 5.48
N VAL A 187 -28.46 10.51 6.77
CA VAL A 187 -27.07 10.36 7.23
C VAL A 187 -26.47 9.07 6.71
N TYR A 188 -27.22 7.96 6.80
CA TYR A 188 -26.76 6.68 6.25
C TYR A 188 -26.57 6.74 4.75
N SER A 189 -27.52 7.32 4.02
CA SER A 189 -27.44 7.50 2.58
C SER A 189 -26.24 8.34 2.18
N PHE A 190 -25.97 9.45 2.88
CA PHE A 190 -24.78 10.25 2.64
C PHE A 190 -23.49 9.45 2.86
N LEU A 191 -23.38 8.73 3.98
CA LEU A 191 -22.21 7.88 4.26
C LEU A 191 -22.04 6.79 3.20
N ARG A 192 -23.14 6.12 2.83
CA ARG A 192 -23.16 5.02 1.87
C ARG A 192 -22.71 5.44 0.47
N TYR A 193 -23.17 6.59 -0.01
CA TYR A 193 -22.84 7.05 -1.36
C TYR A 193 -21.56 7.88 -1.45
N THR A 194 -21.03 8.37 -0.32
CA THR A 194 -19.90 9.30 -0.35
C THR A 194 -18.61 8.66 0.18
N ILE A 195 -18.71 7.86 1.24
CA ILE A 195 -17.54 7.42 2.03
C ILE A 195 -17.38 5.91 2.02
N LEU A 196 -18.48 5.14 2.14
CA LEU A 196 -18.41 3.69 2.31
C LEU A 196 -18.18 2.97 0.98
N PRO A 197 -17.55 1.78 0.98
CA PRO A 197 -17.36 0.99 -0.23
C PRO A 197 -18.70 0.52 -0.81
N PHE A 198 -18.72 0.32 -2.12
CA PHE A 198 -19.90 -0.12 -2.85
C PHE A 198 -20.44 -1.47 -2.32
N GLU A 199 -19.55 -2.43 -2.09
CA GLU A 199 -19.87 -3.72 -1.49
C GLU A 199 -19.00 -4.00 -0.26
N GLN A 200 -19.50 -4.85 0.63
CA GLN A 200 -18.71 -5.33 1.77
C GLN A 200 -17.57 -6.20 1.27
N LYS A 201 -16.34 -5.80 1.62
CA LYS A 201 -15.12 -6.52 1.28
C LYS A 201 -14.61 -7.30 2.47
N PHE A 202 -14.06 -8.46 2.21
CA PHE A 202 -13.45 -9.30 3.23
C PHE A 202 -12.10 -9.83 2.73
N TYR A 203 -11.05 -9.66 3.53
CA TYR A 203 -9.72 -10.12 3.19
C TYR A 203 -9.20 -11.13 4.20
N GLN A 204 -8.81 -12.33 3.72
CA GLN A 204 -8.35 -13.44 4.56
C GLN A 204 -7.20 -13.04 5.50
N PHE A 205 -6.31 -12.14 5.05
CA PHE A 205 -5.15 -11.67 5.81
C PHE A 205 -5.22 -10.18 6.17
N GLY A 206 -6.41 -9.59 6.20
CA GLY A 206 -6.60 -8.19 6.56
C GLY A 206 -6.06 -7.86 7.96
N LEU A 207 -6.20 -8.80 8.92
CA LEU A 207 -5.66 -8.64 10.27
C LEU A 207 -4.14 -8.52 10.31
N VAL A 208 -3.41 -9.16 9.39
CA VAL A 208 -1.94 -9.00 9.31
C VAL A 208 -1.57 -7.58 8.89
N SER A 209 -2.29 -7.03 7.90
CA SER A 209 -2.08 -5.65 7.46
C SER A 209 -2.45 -4.64 8.55
N LEU A 210 -3.52 -4.89 9.30
CA LEU A 210 -3.89 -4.11 10.48
C LEU A 210 -2.84 -4.17 11.57
N PHE A 211 -2.31 -5.36 11.85
CA PHE A 211 -1.27 -5.56 12.85
C PHE A 211 0.01 -4.78 12.51
N VAL A 212 0.46 -4.84 11.25
CA VAL A 212 1.63 -4.07 10.79
C VAL A 212 1.41 -2.57 10.95
N LEU A 213 0.26 -2.04 10.50
CA LEU A 213 -0.07 -0.63 10.67
C LEU A 213 -0.22 -0.26 12.15
N GLY A 214 -0.85 -1.12 12.94
CA GLY A 214 -1.00 -0.97 14.38
C GLY A 214 0.33 -0.91 15.13
N LEU A 215 1.30 -1.74 14.74
CA LEU A 215 2.67 -1.68 15.28
C LEU A 215 3.36 -0.35 14.96
N VAL A 216 3.19 0.17 13.73
CA VAL A 216 3.74 1.47 13.34
C VAL A 216 3.16 2.59 14.20
N VAL A 217 1.85 2.57 14.43
CA VAL A 217 1.16 3.56 15.29
C VAL A 217 1.52 3.35 16.76
N ALA A 218 1.55 2.12 17.25
CA ALA A 218 1.90 1.80 18.64
C ALA A 218 3.34 2.20 18.98
N ALA A 219 4.25 2.12 18.02
CA ALA A 219 5.64 2.55 18.21
C ALA A 219 5.78 4.06 18.52
N GLU A 220 4.75 4.88 18.25
CA GLU A 220 4.68 6.30 18.68
C GLU A 220 4.69 6.46 20.21
N TYR A 221 4.20 5.45 20.96
CA TYR A 221 4.25 5.47 22.44
C TYR A 221 5.67 5.27 22.98
N VAL A 222 6.54 4.59 22.20
CA VAL A 222 7.95 4.39 22.56
C VAL A 222 8.76 5.65 22.25
N GLN A 223 8.59 6.20 21.05
CA GLN A 223 9.34 7.37 20.61
C GLN A 223 8.55 8.10 19.52
N GLN A 224 8.57 9.44 19.58
CA GLN A 224 7.93 10.26 18.55
C GLN A 224 8.49 9.96 17.16
N ARG A 225 7.57 9.69 16.19
CA ARG A 225 7.91 9.32 14.82
C ARG A 225 8.90 8.14 14.75
N PHE A 226 8.72 7.14 15.63
CA PHE A 226 9.60 5.99 15.74
C PHE A 226 9.86 5.34 14.38
N PHE A 227 8.81 5.05 13.62
CA PHE A 227 8.92 4.45 12.28
C PHE A 227 9.75 5.34 11.34
N CYS A 228 9.44 6.63 11.25
CA CYS A 228 10.13 7.59 10.37
C CYS A 228 11.60 7.79 10.74
N ARG A 229 11.94 7.63 12.04
CA ARG A 229 13.31 7.82 12.57
C ARG A 229 14.17 6.59 12.41
N ASN A 230 13.59 5.40 12.61
CA ASN A 230 14.37 4.18 12.82
C ASN A 230 14.15 3.12 11.73
N LEU A 231 13.05 3.15 10.97
CA LEU A 231 12.68 2.07 10.06
C LEU A 231 12.41 2.53 8.62
N CYS A 232 12.05 3.80 8.38
CA CYS A 232 11.60 4.26 7.08
C CYS A 232 12.74 4.42 6.06
N PRO A 233 12.83 3.55 5.02
CA PRO A 233 13.87 3.66 4.00
C PRO A 233 13.65 4.84 3.05
N LEU A 234 12.39 5.23 2.78
CA LEU A 234 12.08 6.45 2.03
C LEU A 234 12.69 7.68 2.73
N GLY A 235 12.53 7.74 4.05
CA GLY A 235 13.12 8.81 4.84
C GLY A 235 14.65 8.83 4.81
N ALA A 236 15.31 7.67 4.72
CA ALA A 236 16.76 7.60 4.55
C ALA A 236 17.19 8.08 3.15
N LEU A 237 16.46 7.69 2.11
CA LEU A 237 16.72 8.12 0.73
C LEU A 237 16.65 9.65 0.61
N LEU A 238 15.55 10.27 1.07
CA LEU A 238 15.38 11.71 1.07
C LEU A 238 16.40 12.42 1.98
N GLY A 239 16.80 11.78 3.07
CA GLY A 239 17.89 12.23 3.94
C GLY A 239 19.23 12.31 3.21
N TRP A 240 19.56 11.31 2.39
CA TRP A 240 20.78 11.34 1.58
C TRP A 240 20.74 12.47 0.54
N CYS A 241 19.60 12.69 -0.12
CA CYS A 241 19.42 13.84 -0.99
C CYS A 241 19.64 15.17 -0.24
N SER A 242 19.18 15.29 0.99
CA SER A 242 19.29 16.52 1.80
C SER A 242 20.72 16.86 2.22
N ARG A 243 21.69 15.95 2.13
CA ARG A 243 23.13 16.26 2.34
C ARG A 243 23.62 17.30 1.37
N VAL A 244 23.15 17.29 0.15
CA VAL A 244 23.52 18.19 -0.92
C VAL A 244 22.53 19.37 -1.02
N GLY A 245 21.49 19.39 -0.18
CA GLY A 245 20.41 20.38 -0.23
C GLY A 245 20.89 21.82 -0.02
N LEU A 246 20.24 22.77 -0.68
CA LEU A 246 20.60 24.19 -0.64
C LEU A 246 20.15 24.89 0.64
N LEU A 247 19.04 24.45 1.24
CA LEU A 247 18.47 25.02 2.45
C LEU A 247 18.61 24.04 3.63
N ALA A 248 19.17 24.52 4.73
CA ALA A 248 19.25 23.77 5.97
C ALA A 248 18.97 24.70 7.16
N MET A 249 18.56 24.09 8.28
CA MET A 249 18.48 24.82 9.55
C MET A 249 19.86 24.88 10.17
N SER A 250 20.29 26.03 10.61
CA SER A 250 21.48 26.23 11.41
C SER A 250 21.09 26.62 12.84
N GLY A 251 21.88 26.15 13.80
CA GLY A 251 21.71 26.48 15.21
C GLY A 251 22.88 25.98 16.02
N GLY A 252 23.04 26.43 17.26
CA GLY A 252 24.11 25.98 18.15
C GLY A 252 25.32 26.88 18.16
N ASP A 253 25.12 28.15 18.47
CA ASP A 253 26.18 29.10 18.74
C ASP A 253 26.61 29.04 20.23
N GLU A 254 27.78 29.60 20.56
CA GLU A 254 28.34 29.71 21.92
C GLU A 254 27.34 30.41 22.87
N SER A 255 26.52 31.32 22.34
CA SER A 255 25.44 32.00 23.07
C SER A 255 24.36 31.06 23.63
N CYS A 256 24.24 29.83 23.17
CA CYS A 256 23.30 28.83 23.70
C CYS A 256 23.59 28.40 25.14
N GLY A 257 24.81 28.49 25.62
CA GLY A 257 25.20 28.00 26.95
C GLY A 257 24.81 26.53 27.19
N ALA A 258 24.22 26.22 28.32
CA ALA A 258 23.77 24.88 28.69
C ALA A 258 22.34 24.51 28.21
N CYS A 259 21.69 25.36 27.41
CA CYS A 259 20.31 25.13 26.96
C CYS A 259 20.23 23.96 26.00
N ARG A 260 19.33 22.99 26.28
CA ARG A 260 19.04 21.81 25.43
C ARG A 260 17.55 21.75 25.00
N HIS A 261 16.84 22.87 25.07
CA HIS A 261 15.39 22.89 24.82
C HIS A 261 15.04 22.40 23.41
N CYS A 262 15.72 22.90 22.37
CA CYS A 262 15.50 22.51 20.97
C CYS A 262 15.73 21.00 20.73
N ALA A 263 16.74 20.40 21.36
CA ALA A 263 16.99 18.96 21.25
C ALA A 263 15.87 18.11 21.89
N ARG A 264 15.30 18.56 23.03
CA ARG A 264 14.19 17.85 23.70
C ARG A 264 12.87 17.87 22.92
N ILE A 265 12.60 18.96 22.20
CA ILE A 265 11.37 19.10 21.44
C ILE A 265 11.48 18.58 20.01
N CYS A 266 12.68 18.28 19.53
CA CYS A 266 12.90 17.83 18.17
C CYS A 266 12.21 16.47 17.90
N ARG A 267 11.20 16.46 17.01
CA ARG A 267 10.42 15.27 16.66
C ARG A 267 11.26 14.17 16.04
N MET A 268 12.33 14.54 15.35
CA MET A 268 13.20 13.60 14.64
C MET A 268 14.49 13.30 15.39
N GLY A 269 14.79 14.02 16.50
CA GLY A 269 16.07 13.92 17.18
C GLY A 269 17.25 14.34 16.28
N ALA A 270 17.03 15.34 15.43
CA ALA A 270 18.00 15.83 14.46
C ALA A 270 19.03 16.79 15.08
N ILE A 271 18.98 17.07 16.37
CA ILE A 271 19.83 18.03 17.06
C ILE A 271 20.73 17.25 18.02
N ASP A 272 22.05 17.36 17.81
CA ASP A 272 23.06 16.68 18.61
C ASP A 272 23.34 17.36 19.97
N GLU A 273 24.26 16.81 20.74
CA GLU A 273 24.64 17.39 22.03
C GLU A 273 25.35 18.74 21.90
N GLN A 274 26.05 18.97 20.77
CA GLN A 274 26.68 20.22 20.40
C GLN A 274 25.69 21.21 19.77
N ARG A 275 24.38 20.84 19.69
CA ARG A 275 23.28 21.65 19.15
C ARG A 275 23.36 21.89 17.65
N LYS A 276 24.20 21.15 16.94
CA LYS A 276 24.20 21.13 15.47
C LYS A 276 22.99 20.39 14.96
N ILE A 277 22.39 20.89 13.91
CA ILE A 277 21.20 20.31 13.27
C ILE A 277 21.65 19.44 12.12
N ASP A 278 21.36 18.14 12.21
CA ASP A 278 21.63 17.17 11.16
C ASP A 278 20.60 17.31 10.04
N ALA A 279 21.04 17.76 8.86
CA ALA A 279 20.19 17.97 7.68
C ALA A 279 19.57 16.68 7.16
N GLU A 280 20.24 15.51 7.32
CA GLU A 280 19.68 14.22 6.87
C GLU A 280 18.45 13.79 7.67
N THR A 281 18.39 14.19 8.92
CA THR A 281 17.32 13.81 9.84
C THR A 281 16.27 14.90 9.96
N CYS A 282 16.62 16.18 9.72
CA CYS A 282 15.73 17.32 9.88
C CYS A 282 14.62 17.32 8.81
N ILE A 283 13.35 17.37 9.23
CA ILE A 283 12.16 17.42 8.36
C ILE A 283 11.58 18.83 8.21
N LEU A 284 12.33 19.85 8.58
CA LEU A 284 11.92 21.27 8.55
C LEU A 284 10.55 21.50 9.24
N CYS A 285 10.36 20.92 10.42
CA CYS A 285 9.10 21.09 11.17
C CYS A 285 8.96 22.43 11.88
N LEU A 286 10.05 23.19 12.02
CA LEU A 286 10.15 24.53 12.62
C LEU A 286 9.79 24.63 14.12
N ASP A 287 9.56 23.50 14.80
CA ASP A 287 9.25 23.52 16.23
C ASP A 287 10.40 24.06 17.06
N CYS A 288 11.65 23.70 16.71
CA CYS A 288 12.85 24.19 17.40
C CYS A 288 13.05 25.71 17.24
N PHE A 289 12.65 26.24 16.09
CA PHE A 289 12.74 27.69 15.83
C PHE A 289 11.76 28.48 16.72
N GLU A 290 10.48 28.13 16.71
CA GLU A 290 9.45 28.83 17.47
C GLU A 290 9.69 28.79 18.98
N GLN A 291 10.20 27.67 19.47
CA GLN A 291 10.41 27.46 20.90
C GLN A 291 11.83 27.82 21.39
N CYS A 292 12.67 28.39 20.52
CA CYS A 292 13.99 28.82 20.90
C CYS A 292 13.89 30.15 21.72
N PRO A 293 14.21 30.14 23.02
CA PRO A 293 14.08 31.35 23.83
C PRO A 293 15.06 32.44 23.43
N ARG A 294 16.15 32.10 22.74
CA ARG A 294 17.20 33.02 22.29
C ARG A 294 17.13 33.36 20.80
N GLN A 295 16.23 32.75 20.05
CA GLN A 295 16.00 32.96 18.60
C GLN A 295 17.25 32.82 17.72
N ILE A 296 18.17 31.92 18.08
CA ILE A 296 19.47 31.72 17.38
C ILE A 296 19.29 30.80 16.16
N ILE A 297 18.23 30.00 16.13
CA ILE A 297 17.99 29.06 15.03
C ILE A 297 17.50 29.83 13.81
N SER A 298 18.18 29.63 12.66
CA SER A 298 17.86 30.32 11.42
C SER A 298 17.93 29.37 10.21
N PHE A 299 17.35 29.77 9.08
CA PHE A 299 17.65 29.13 7.82
C PHE A 299 19.01 29.62 7.33
N ALA A 300 19.88 28.70 6.95
CA ALA A 300 21.13 29.02 6.29
C ALA A 300 21.14 28.41 4.90
N GLY A 301 21.47 29.23 3.90
CA GLY A 301 21.96 28.73 2.62
C GLY A 301 23.38 28.20 2.83
N VAL A 302 23.53 26.88 2.88
CA VAL A 302 24.83 26.25 3.18
C VAL A 302 25.38 25.65 1.90
N LEU A 303 26.57 26.12 1.48
CA LEU A 303 27.34 25.42 0.46
C LEU A 303 27.64 23.99 0.91
N PRO A 304 27.53 22.98 0.02
CA PRO A 304 27.54 21.55 0.37
C PRO A 304 28.83 21.07 1.09
N ILE A 305 29.88 21.87 1.12
CA ILE A 305 31.22 21.47 1.58
C ILE A 305 31.41 21.51 3.11
N SER A 306 30.53 22.18 3.87
CA SER A 306 30.75 22.43 5.30
C SER A 306 29.86 21.63 6.26
N ARG A 307 29.17 20.60 5.79
CA ARG A 307 28.21 19.86 6.64
C ARG A 307 28.90 18.79 7.45
N GLY A 308 28.73 18.88 8.79
CA GLY A 308 29.24 17.91 9.73
C GLY A 308 28.79 16.47 9.43
N ALA A 309 29.50 15.52 10.01
CA ALA A 309 29.38 14.09 9.78
C ALA A 309 27.92 13.60 9.86
N GLY A 310 27.31 13.38 8.70
CA GLY A 310 26.06 12.62 8.58
C GLY A 310 26.26 11.18 9.08
N THR A 311 25.20 10.37 9.01
CA THR A 311 25.25 8.96 9.40
C THR A 311 26.45 8.24 8.79
N SER A 312 27.56 8.13 9.56
CA SER A 312 28.73 7.39 9.13
C SER A 312 28.45 5.89 9.25
N LEU A 313 28.03 5.28 8.14
CA LEU A 313 28.08 3.83 8.04
C LEU A 313 29.57 3.41 8.04
N SER A 314 30.00 2.68 9.08
CA SER A 314 31.33 2.11 9.06
C SER A 314 31.47 1.16 7.87
N ARG A 315 32.64 1.10 7.24
CA ARG A 315 32.92 0.18 6.12
C ARG A 315 32.49 -1.25 6.42
N ARG A 316 32.70 -1.70 7.66
CA ARG A 316 32.27 -3.03 8.13
C ARG A 316 30.74 -3.20 8.06
N ARG A 317 29.95 -2.23 8.53
CA ARG A 317 28.48 -2.30 8.47
C ARG A 317 27.96 -2.25 7.04
N PHE A 318 28.58 -1.46 6.18
CA PHE A 318 28.23 -1.43 4.76
C PHE A 318 28.47 -2.81 4.10
N LEU A 319 29.67 -3.39 4.29
CA LEU A 319 30.02 -4.69 3.72
C LEU A 319 29.13 -5.82 4.26
N THR A 320 28.87 -5.84 5.59
CA THR A 320 27.96 -6.86 6.15
C THR A 320 26.53 -6.73 5.64
N THR A 321 26.03 -5.50 5.45
CA THR A 321 24.69 -5.28 4.87
C THR A 321 24.66 -5.71 3.39
N ALA A 322 25.66 -5.34 2.62
CA ALA A 322 25.75 -5.74 1.23
C ALA A 322 25.83 -7.27 1.08
N SER A 323 26.64 -7.93 1.88
CA SER A 323 26.73 -9.40 1.90
C SER A 323 25.39 -10.05 2.32
N ALA A 324 24.72 -9.52 3.36
CA ALA A 324 23.42 -10.00 3.79
C ALA A 324 22.34 -9.81 2.70
N SER A 325 22.41 -8.71 1.93
CA SER A 325 21.49 -8.45 0.81
C SER A 325 21.66 -9.42 -0.34
N LEU A 326 22.84 -10.04 -0.49
CA LEU A 326 23.12 -11.06 -1.49
C LEU A 326 22.71 -12.46 -1.00
N VAL A 327 23.07 -12.78 0.24
CA VAL A 327 22.90 -14.11 0.81
C VAL A 327 21.47 -14.38 1.27
N LEU A 328 20.82 -13.39 1.90
CA LEU A 328 19.49 -13.58 2.48
C LEU A 328 18.41 -13.95 1.45
N PRO A 329 18.32 -13.31 0.27
CA PRO A 329 17.38 -13.73 -0.77
C PRO A 329 17.60 -15.18 -1.23
N THR A 330 18.87 -15.60 -1.40
CA THR A 330 19.19 -16.96 -1.83
C THR A 330 18.88 -18.00 -0.75
N VAL A 331 19.17 -17.70 0.51
CA VAL A 331 18.90 -18.59 1.66
C VAL A 331 17.40 -18.70 1.95
N LEU A 332 16.65 -17.61 1.84
CA LEU A 332 15.20 -17.60 2.03
C LEU A 332 14.42 -18.24 0.87
N GLY A 333 15.12 -18.79 -0.13
CA GLY A 333 14.49 -19.44 -1.27
C GLY A 333 13.81 -18.45 -2.22
N VAL A 334 14.21 -17.18 -2.18
CA VAL A 334 13.83 -16.18 -3.16
C VAL A 334 14.47 -16.59 -4.49
N ARG A 335 13.71 -17.34 -5.28
CA ARG A 335 14.18 -17.89 -6.55
C ARG A 335 14.08 -16.85 -7.64
N THR A 336 15.14 -16.12 -7.85
CA THR A 336 15.25 -15.14 -8.96
C THR A 336 15.25 -15.79 -10.35
N LEU A 337 15.42 -17.11 -10.46
CA LEU A 337 15.64 -17.80 -11.74
C LEU A 337 14.64 -18.94 -12.05
N ASN A 338 13.87 -19.45 -11.10
CA ASN A 338 12.93 -20.55 -11.32
C ASN A 338 11.74 -20.49 -10.36
N VAL A 339 10.96 -19.40 -10.37
CA VAL A 339 9.62 -19.44 -9.77
C VAL A 339 8.76 -20.27 -10.73
N GLN A 340 8.66 -21.57 -10.50
CA GLN A 340 7.48 -22.28 -10.98
C GLN A 340 6.30 -21.66 -10.26
N ALA A 341 5.56 -20.80 -10.98
CA ALA A 341 4.33 -20.25 -10.47
C ALA A 341 3.45 -21.43 -10.01
N ASP A 342 2.93 -21.37 -8.79
CA ASP A 342 1.91 -22.32 -8.36
C ASP A 342 0.82 -22.31 -9.43
N PRO A 343 0.54 -23.44 -10.14
CA PRO A 343 -0.44 -23.45 -11.22
C PRO A 343 -1.84 -23.05 -10.77
N LEU A 344 -2.09 -23.02 -9.46
CA LEU A 344 -3.34 -22.59 -8.85
C LEU A 344 -3.32 -21.10 -8.44
N LEU A 345 -2.24 -20.38 -8.73
CA LEU A 345 -2.11 -18.96 -8.45
C LEU A 345 -2.58 -18.13 -9.64
N ILE A 346 -3.84 -17.77 -9.65
CA ILE A 346 -4.45 -17.00 -10.74
C ILE A 346 -4.20 -15.51 -10.51
N ARG A 347 -3.48 -14.86 -11.42
CA ARG A 347 -3.25 -13.42 -11.39
C ARG A 347 -4.41 -12.64 -12.01
N PRO A 348 -4.61 -11.35 -11.62
CA PRO A 348 -5.60 -10.49 -12.26
C PRO A 348 -5.36 -10.33 -13.77
N PRO A 349 -6.40 -9.97 -14.56
CA PRO A 349 -6.22 -9.69 -15.97
C PRO A 349 -5.23 -8.54 -16.18
N GLY A 350 -4.45 -8.64 -17.27
CA GLY A 350 -3.39 -7.69 -17.57
C GLY A 350 -2.12 -7.89 -16.74
N ALA A 351 -2.04 -8.92 -15.88
CA ALA A 351 -0.81 -9.24 -15.18
C ALA A 351 0.29 -9.61 -16.18
N LEU A 352 1.48 -9.05 -15.96
CA LEU A 352 2.70 -9.44 -16.68
C LEU A 352 3.10 -10.89 -16.33
N ALA A 353 4.05 -11.46 -17.05
CA ALA A 353 4.64 -12.74 -16.68
C ALA A 353 5.13 -12.72 -15.22
N GLU A 354 4.97 -13.82 -14.48
CA GLU A 354 5.14 -13.85 -13.03
C GLU A 354 6.44 -13.20 -12.52
N PRO A 355 7.62 -13.43 -13.12
CA PRO A 355 8.84 -12.76 -12.66
C PRO A 355 8.79 -11.24 -12.85
N GLU A 356 8.30 -10.78 -14.00
CA GLU A 356 8.18 -9.35 -14.29
C GLU A 356 7.08 -8.69 -13.45
N PHE A 357 5.96 -9.40 -13.24
CA PHE A 357 4.89 -8.98 -12.36
C PHE A 357 5.40 -8.73 -10.93
N LEU A 358 6.13 -9.68 -10.36
CA LEU A 358 6.69 -9.57 -9.02
C LEU A 358 7.72 -8.44 -8.92
N ASN A 359 8.52 -8.23 -9.97
CA ASN A 359 9.50 -7.15 -10.05
C ASN A 359 8.86 -5.76 -10.10
N ARG A 360 7.64 -5.64 -10.63
CA ARG A 360 6.91 -4.37 -10.70
C ARG A 360 5.92 -4.16 -9.55
N CYS A 361 5.41 -5.23 -8.96
CA CYS A 361 4.38 -5.14 -7.93
C CYS A 361 4.93 -4.54 -6.63
N VAL A 362 4.44 -3.35 -6.27
CA VAL A 362 4.78 -2.65 -5.02
C VAL A 362 3.87 -3.04 -3.84
N ARG A 363 3.00 -4.01 -4.02
CA ARG A 363 2.16 -4.60 -2.95
C ARG A 363 1.29 -3.58 -2.21
N CYS A 364 0.84 -2.55 -2.93
CA CYS A 364 0.05 -1.45 -2.36
C CYS A 364 -1.40 -1.83 -2.01
N GLY A 365 -1.95 -2.89 -2.62
CA GLY A 365 -3.31 -3.36 -2.36
C GLY A 365 -4.43 -2.64 -3.11
N GLN A 366 -4.15 -1.65 -3.96
CA GLN A 366 -5.19 -0.87 -4.65
C GLN A 366 -6.04 -1.70 -5.62
N CYS A 367 -5.43 -2.64 -6.35
CA CYS A 367 -6.15 -3.55 -7.24
C CYS A 367 -7.15 -4.44 -6.49
N MET A 368 -6.86 -4.78 -5.23
CA MET A 368 -7.78 -5.49 -4.35
C MET A 368 -8.90 -4.56 -3.84
N GLN A 369 -8.54 -3.32 -3.51
CA GLN A 369 -9.53 -2.31 -3.06
C GLN A 369 -10.58 -2.03 -4.12
N VAL A 370 -10.20 -1.92 -5.39
CA VAL A 370 -11.10 -1.59 -6.48
C VAL A 370 -11.89 -2.80 -7.01
N CYS A 371 -11.52 -4.02 -6.62
CA CYS A 371 -12.19 -5.23 -7.07
C CYS A 371 -13.64 -5.28 -6.58
N ILE A 372 -14.59 -5.22 -7.52
CA ILE A 372 -16.04 -5.12 -7.24
C ILE A 372 -16.61 -6.40 -6.63
N THR A 373 -16.06 -7.55 -6.98
CA THR A 373 -16.54 -8.86 -6.50
C THR A 373 -15.76 -9.38 -5.29
N ASN A 374 -14.77 -8.60 -4.80
CA ASN A 374 -13.83 -9.01 -3.75
C ASN A 374 -13.04 -10.30 -4.07
N GLY A 375 -12.99 -10.70 -5.34
CA GLY A 375 -12.25 -11.91 -5.77
C GLY A 375 -10.74 -11.79 -5.65
N LEU A 376 -10.19 -10.57 -5.70
CA LEU A 376 -8.75 -10.35 -5.52
C LEU A 376 -8.39 -10.30 -4.04
N GLN A 377 -7.53 -11.24 -3.63
CA GLN A 377 -7.08 -11.43 -2.28
C GLN A 377 -5.55 -11.28 -2.17
N PRO A 378 -5.00 -10.90 -1.01
CA PRO A 378 -3.55 -10.85 -0.82
C PRO A 378 -2.97 -12.27 -0.68
N VAL A 379 -1.95 -12.59 -1.48
CA VAL A 379 -1.15 -13.82 -1.30
C VAL A 379 -0.30 -13.69 -0.04
N MET A 380 -0.17 -14.78 0.71
CA MET A 380 0.83 -14.86 1.79
C MET A 380 2.09 -15.59 1.30
N LEU A 381 2.23 -16.88 1.55
CA LEU A 381 3.46 -17.60 1.26
C LEU A 381 3.43 -18.42 -0.06
N ARG A 382 2.28 -18.51 -0.74
CA ARG A 382 2.10 -19.33 -1.95
C ARG A 382 2.93 -18.84 -3.15
N ALA A 383 3.23 -17.54 -3.19
CA ALA A 383 4.10 -16.94 -4.20
C ALA A 383 5.51 -16.64 -3.66
N GLY A 384 5.94 -17.36 -2.63
CA GLY A 384 7.17 -17.05 -1.90
C GLY A 384 7.08 -15.77 -1.06
N ILE A 385 8.18 -15.43 -0.38
CA ILE A 385 8.27 -14.19 0.40
C ILE A 385 8.16 -12.97 -0.51
N GLU A 386 8.74 -13.03 -1.70
CA GLU A 386 8.71 -11.97 -2.69
C GLU A 386 7.31 -11.69 -3.26
N GLY A 387 6.41 -12.68 -3.24
CA GLY A 387 5.03 -12.53 -3.69
C GLY A 387 4.04 -12.13 -2.59
N MET A 388 4.46 -12.08 -1.34
CA MET A 388 3.58 -11.78 -0.20
C MET A 388 2.90 -10.42 -0.37
N PHE A 389 1.59 -10.35 -0.06
CA PHE A 389 0.70 -9.21 -0.30
C PHE A 389 0.45 -8.84 -1.77
N SER A 390 0.96 -9.61 -2.75
CA SER A 390 0.55 -9.42 -4.15
C SER A 390 -0.86 -9.97 -4.40
N PRO A 391 -1.62 -9.45 -5.38
CA PRO A 391 -2.99 -9.89 -5.64
C PRO A 391 -3.04 -11.24 -6.35
N TYR A 392 -4.02 -12.07 -5.96
CA TYR A 392 -4.43 -13.25 -6.71
C TYR A 392 -5.95 -13.42 -6.67
N LEU A 393 -6.52 -14.08 -7.66
CA LEU A 393 -7.94 -14.35 -7.73
C LEU A 393 -8.28 -15.61 -6.92
N VAL A 394 -9.25 -15.47 -6.02
CA VAL A 394 -9.84 -16.56 -5.24
C VAL A 394 -11.29 -16.73 -5.68
N ALA A 395 -11.52 -17.64 -6.61
CA ALA A 395 -12.83 -17.81 -7.25
C ALA A 395 -13.96 -18.16 -6.27
N ARG A 396 -13.65 -18.72 -5.09
CA ARG A 396 -14.64 -18.98 -4.03
C ARG A 396 -15.05 -17.74 -3.24
N THR A 397 -14.19 -16.77 -3.15
CA THR A 397 -14.51 -15.48 -2.49
C THR A 397 -15.25 -14.56 -3.44
N GLY A 398 -14.81 -14.52 -4.72
CA GLY A 398 -15.41 -13.72 -5.77
C GLY A 398 -14.74 -14.00 -7.10
N TYR A 399 -15.32 -13.57 -8.18
CA TYR A 399 -14.89 -13.83 -9.55
C TYR A 399 -14.29 -12.59 -10.20
N CYS A 400 -13.68 -12.75 -11.38
CA CYS A 400 -13.30 -11.61 -12.20
C CYS A 400 -14.51 -11.18 -13.06
N GLU A 401 -15.06 -10.01 -12.75
CA GLU A 401 -16.19 -9.46 -13.53
C GLU A 401 -15.80 -9.29 -15.00
N PHE A 402 -16.67 -9.77 -15.91
CA PHE A 402 -16.39 -9.83 -17.34
C PHE A 402 -16.19 -8.44 -17.96
N ASN A 403 -17.03 -7.49 -17.56
CA ASN A 403 -17.01 -6.10 -18.03
C ASN A 403 -16.31 -5.15 -17.02
N CYS A 404 -15.10 -5.51 -16.55
CA CYS A 404 -14.36 -4.70 -15.58
C CYS A 404 -12.87 -4.71 -15.89
N THR A 405 -12.25 -3.51 -15.94
CA THR A 405 -10.80 -3.32 -16.20
C THR A 405 -10.10 -2.56 -15.08
N LEU A 406 -10.76 -2.27 -13.96
CA LEU A 406 -10.36 -1.34 -12.92
C LEU A 406 -9.01 -1.66 -12.26
N CYS A 407 -8.68 -2.95 -12.07
CA CYS A 407 -7.43 -3.35 -11.41
C CYS A 407 -6.17 -2.88 -12.15
N GLY A 408 -6.20 -2.82 -13.49
CA GLY A 408 -5.11 -2.26 -14.31
C GLY A 408 -5.03 -0.74 -14.20
N GLN A 409 -6.19 -0.05 -14.14
CA GLN A 409 -6.24 1.42 -14.08
C GLN A 409 -5.61 1.99 -12.81
N VAL A 410 -5.73 1.29 -11.68
CA VAL A 410 -5.17 1.73 -10.39
C VAL A 410 -3.73 1.26 -10.15
N CYS A 411 -3.15 0.45 -11.03
CA CYS A 411 -1.78 -0.03 -10.83
C CYS A 411 -0.76 1.09 -11.04
N PRO A 412 0.02 1.49 -10.02
CA PRO A 412 0.94 2.63 -10.14
C PRO A 412 2.18 2.31 -10.98
N THR A 413 2.58 1.04 -11.06
CA THR A 413 3.83 0.60 -11.69
C THR A 413 3.63 -0.12 -13.01
N GLY A 414 2.36 -0.36 -13.43
CA GLY A 414 2.05 -1.14 -14.61
C GLY A 414 2.39 -2.64 -14.47
N ALA A 415 2.47 -3.18 -13.24
CA ALA A 415 2.50 -4.62 -13.00
C ALA A 415 1.25 -5.32 -13.53
N LEU A 416 0.12 -4.62 -13.47
CA LEU A 416 -1.12 -4.91 -14.17
C LEU A 416 -1.26 -3.89 -15.29
N GLN A 417 -1.32 -4.36 -16.52
CA GLN A 417 -1.50 -3.52 -17.70
C GLN A 417 -2.95 -3.00 -17.77
N ILE A 418 -3.11 -1.80 -18.28
CA ILE A 418 -4.43 -1.26 -18.58
C ILE A 418 -4.89 -1.94 -19.86
N LEU A 419 -5.96 -2.73 -19.76
CA LEU A 419 -6.59 -3.40 -20.89
C LEU A 419 -7.79 -2.60 -21.38
N GLY A 420 -7.98 -2.54 -22.69
CA GLY A 420 -9.26 -2.19 -23.27
C GLY A 420 -10.29 -3.30 -23.01
N MET A 421 -11.60 -2.98 -23.08
CA MET A 421 -12.66 -3.98 -22.82
C MET A 421 -12.56 -5.17 -23.77
N ALA A 422 -12.31 -4.93 -25.07
CA ALA A 422 -12.15 -6.00 -26.06
C ALA A 422 -10.94 -6.89 -25.78
N GLU A 423 -9.83 -6.31 -25.34
CA GLU A 423 -8.62 -7.06 -24.95
C GLU A 423 -8.88 -7.88 -23.69
N LYS A 424 -9.62 -7.30 -22.72
CA LYS A 424 -10.00 -7.97 -21.47
C LYS A 424 -10.83 -9.23 -21.75
N HIS A 425 -11.76 -9.19 -22.70
CA HIS A 425 -12.61 -10.33 -23.08
C HIS A 425 -11.83 -11.48 -23.72
N GLN A 426 -10.66 -11.19 -24.27
CA GLN A 426 -9.77 -12.19 -24.87
C GLN A 426 -8.63 -12.64 -23.94
N PHE A 427 -8.40 -11.90 -22.83
CA PHE A 427 -7.29 -12.17 -21.92
C PHE A 427 -7.59 -13.38 -21.03
N LYS A 428 -6.84 -14.46 -21.22
CA LYS A 428 -6.95 -15.67 -20.39
C LYS A 428 -6.19 -15.48 -19.08
N ILE A 429 -6.91 -15.51 -17.96
CA ILE A 429 -6.34 -15.42 -16.60
C ILE A 429 -6.15 -16.79 -15.94
N GLY A 430 -6.77 -17.83 -16.48
CA GLY A 430 -6.67 -19.19 -15.97
C GLY A 430 -7.44 -20.18 -16.84
N HIS A 431 -7.39 -21.44 -16.46
CA HIS A 431 -8.15 -22.53 -17.06
C HIS A 431 -9.13 -23.11 -16.04
N ALA A 432 -10.39 -23.28 -16.45
CA ALA A 432 -11.36 -23.98 -15.63
C ALA A 432 -11.35 -25.48 -15.97
N TRP A 433 -11.68 -26.30 -15.01
CA TRP A 433 -11.86 -27.74 -15.19
C TRP A 433 -12.88 -28.27 -14.17
N PHE A 434 -13.53 -29.41 -14.49
CA PHE A 434 -14.50 -30.03 -13.59
C PHE A 434 -13.86 -31.15 -12.80
N ASP A 435 -14.02 -31.09 -11.45
CA ASP A 435 -13.76 -32.25 -10.62
C ASP A 435 -14.90 -33.26 -10.78
N LYS A 436 -14.67 -34.27 -11.61
CA LYS A 436 -15.68 -35.29 -11.93
C LYS A 436 -16.15 -36.10 -10.71
N ASN A 437 -15.33 -36.18 -9.67
CA ASN A 437 -15.69 -36.90 -8.44
C ASN A 437 -16.69 -36.12 -7.57
N ARG A 438 -16.86 -34.83 -7.85
CA ARG A 438 -17.70 -33.93 -7.06
C ARG A 438 -18.85 -33.32 -7.84
N CYS A 439 -18.64 -32.99 -9.10
CA CYS A 439 -19.66 -32.37 -9.98
C CYS A 439 -20.90 -33.27 -10.06
N LEU A 440 -22.09 -32.72 -9.74
CA LEU A 440 -23.36 -33.46 -9.63
C LEU A 440 -23.66 -34.31 -10.86
N PRO A 441 -23.58 -33.79 -12.11
CA PRO A 441 -23.80 -34.61 -13.32
C PRO A 441 -22.84 -35.77 -13.49
N PHE A 442 -21.60 -35.67 -13.01
CA PHE A 442 -20.60 -36.73 -13.13
C PHE A 442 -20.68 -37.72 -11.97
N ALA A 443 -20.71 -37.18 -10.71
CA ALA A 443 -20.59 -37.99 -9.52
C ALA A 443 -21.90 -38.68 -9.10
N LYS A 444 -23.05 -38.05 -9.34
CA LYS A 444 -24.35 -38.49 -8.83
C LYS A 444 -25.43 -38.69 -9.89
N GLY A 445 -25.14 -38.36 -11.15
CA GLY A 445 -26.16 -38.39 -12.20
C GLY A 445 -27.29 -37.37 -11.99
N ILE A 446 -27.07 -36.32 -11.22
CA ILE A 446 -28.06 -35.26 -10.95
C ILE A 446 -27.86 -34.14 -11.97
N PRO A 447 -28.90 -33.75 -12.74
CA PRO A 447 -28.80 -32.64 -13.69
C PRO A 447 -28.45 -31.33 -12.99
N CYS A 448 -27.49 -30.58 -13.55
CA CYS A 448 -27.09 -29.27 -13.05
C CYS A 448 -26.57 -28.40 -14.21
N ILE A 449 -27.05 -27.13 -14.31
CA ILE A 449 -26.71 -26.18 -15.37
C ILE A 449 -26.14 -24.86 -14.82
N VAL A 450 -26.00 -24.71 -13.52
CA VAL A 450 -25.66 -23.45 -12.85
C VAL A 450 -24.39 -22.80 -13.41
N CYS A 451 -23.35 -23.57 -13.70
CA CYS A 451 -22.08 -23.03 -14.21
C CYS A 451 -22.22 -22.48 -15.64
N GLU A 452 -23.09 -23.05 -16.47
CA GLU A 452 -23.34 -22.57 -17.83
C GLU A 452 -24.21 -21.31 -17.80
N GLU A 453 -25.28 -21.27 -17.00
CA GLU A 453 -26.16 -20.11 -16.88
C GLU A 453 -25.38 -18.85 -16.49
N HIS A 454 -24.42 -18.98 -15.57
CA HIS A 454 -23.60 -17.86 -15.10
C HIS A 454 -22.36 -17.58 -15.96
N CYS A 455 -22.06 -18.40 -16.98
CA CYS A 455 -20.93 -18.14 -17.87
C CYS A 455 -21.15 -16.83 -18.63
N PRO A 456 -20.23 -15.82 -18.54
CA PRO A 456 -20.46 -14.48 -19.05
C PRO A 456 -20.10 -14.34 -20.54
N THR A 457 -19.41 -15.34 -21.14
CA THR A 457 -18.97 -15.26 -22.53
C THR A 457 -20.18 -15.27 -23.46
N PRO A 458 -20.23 -14.43 -24.53
CA PRO A 458 -21.35 -14.34 -25.43
C PRO A 458 -21.76 -15.70 -26.06
N GLU A 459 -20.79 -16.44 -26.59
CA GLU A 459 -20.87 -17.85 -26.79
C GLU A 459 -20.39 -18.57 -25.53
N LYS A 460 -21.27 -19.36 -24.92
CA LYS A 460 -20.97 -20.02 -23.64
C LYS A 460 -19.75 -20.92 -23.75
N ALA A 461 -18.75 -20.69 -22.91
CA ALA A 461 -17.58 -21.55 -22.82
C ALA A 461 -17.90 -22.89 -22.13
N ILE A 462 -18.99 -22.96 -21.35
CA ILE A 462 -19.47 -24.20 -20.76
C ILE A 462 -20.58 -24.75 -21.65
N LYS A 463 -20.36 -25.93 -22.20
CA LYS A 463 -21.27 -26.65 -23.10
C LYS A 463 -21.62 -28.01 -22.49
N PHE A 464 -22.62 -28.68 -23.01
CA PHE A 464 -23.07 -29.97 -22.50
C PHE A 464 -22.98 -31.08 -23.55
N ARG A 465 -22.69 -32.28 -23.09
CA ARG A 465 -22.83 -33.51 -23.85
C ARG A 465 -23.73 -34.50 -23.10
N ASN A 466 -24.56 -35.23 -23.81
CA ASN A 466 -25.35 -36.31 -23.22
C ASN A 466 -24.43 -37.49 -22.89
N SER A 467 -24.54 -38.02 -21.70
CA SER A 467 -23.78 -39.16 -21.21
C SER A 467 -24.69 -40.04 -20.34
N GLU A 468 -24.46 -41.35 -20.42
CA GLU A 468 -25.12 -42.28 -19.50
C GLU A 468 -24.30 -42.39 -18.20
N VAL A 469 -24.96 -42.21 -17.08
CA VAL A 469 -24.35 -42.33 -15.73
C VAL A 469 -25.20 -43.29 -14.92
N VAL A 470 -24.54 -44.12 -14.14
CA VAL A 470 -25.20 -44.98 -13.14
C VAL A 470 -25.35 -44.15 -11.86
N ASP A 471 -26.59 -43.94 -11.41
CA ASP A 471 -26.83 -43.18 -10.19
C ASP A 471 -26.51 -44.02 -8.91
N GLU A 472 -26.61 -43.37 -7.74
CA GLU A 472 -26.34 -44.04 -6.43
C GLU A 472 -27.25 -45.24 -6.18
N GLN A 473 -28.35 -45.40 -6.94
CA GLN A 473 -29.31 -46.49 -6.86
C GLN A 473 -29.06 -47.62 -7.90
N GLY A 474 -27.98 -47.47 -8.71
CA GLY A 474 -27.63 -48.44 -9.75
C GLY A 474 -28.43 -48.32 -11.04
N LEU A 475 -29.26 -47.27 -11.21
CA LEU A 475 -30.09 -47.04 -12.39
C LEU A 475 -29.28 -46.25 -13.42
N ARG A 476 -29.33 -46.64 -14.72
CA ARG A 476 -28.78 -45.89 -15.82
C ARG A 476 -29.66 -44.70 -16.14
N ARG A 477 -29.07 -43.49 -16.07
CA ARG A 477 -29.75 -42.25 -16.45
C ARG A 477 -28.97 -41.51 -17.51
N GLN A 478 -29.68 -40.94 -18.47
CA GLN A 478 -29.09 -39.98 -19.39
C GLN A 478 -29.01 -38.60 -18.70
N VAL A 479 -27.81 -38.09 -18.56
CA VAL A 479 -27.54 -36.80 -17.90
C VAL A 479 -26.68 -35.94 -18.83
N ARG A 480 -26.99 -34.65 -18.89
CA ARG A 480 -26.18 -33.66 -19.58
C ARG A 480 -24.94 -33.31 -18.72
N GLN A 481 -23.79 -33.81 -19.14
CA GLN A 481 -22.52 -33.53 -18.46
C GLN A 481 -21.88 -32.27 -19.05
N PRO A 482 -21.45 -31.30 -18.19
CA PRO A 482 -20.81 -30.10 -18.66
C PRO A 482 -19.37 -30.39 -19.12
N PHE A 483 -18.91 -29.67 -20.15
CA PHE A 483 -17.51 -29.60 -20.55
C PHE A 483 -17.14 -28.16 -20.88
N ILE A 484 -15.86 -27.85 -20.88
CA ILE A 484 -15.33 -26.51 -21.11
C ILE A 484 -14.75 -26.44 -22.50
N ASP A 485 -15.14 -25.42 -23.25
CA ASP A 485 -14.49 -25.01 -24.46
C ASP A 485 -13.35 -24.04 -24.12
N ASP A 486 -12.12 -24.57 -24.14
CA ASP A 486 -10.94 -23.79 -23.75
C ASP A 486 -10.66 -22.60 -24.66
N ALA A 487 -11.18 -22.61 -25.90
CA ALA A 487 -11.02 -21.47 -26.79
C ALA A 487 -11.83 -20.26 -26.33
N LEU A 488 -12.97 -20.50 -25.71
CA LEU A 488 -13.92 -19.46 -25.24
C LEU A 488 -13.71 -19.11 -23.77
N CYS A 489 -13.15 -20.01 -22.97
CA CYS A 489 -12.97 -19.82 -21.55
C CYS A 489 -11.84 -18.82 -21.25
N ILE A 490 -12.15 -17.74 -20.53
CA ILE A 490 -11.17 -16.74 -20.07
C ILE A 490 -10.65 -16.99 -18.66
N GLY A 491 -11.20 -17.97 -17.92
CA GLY A 491 -10.78 -18.29 -16.56
C GLY A 491 -11.31 -17.32 -15.49
N CYS A 492 -12.42 -16.63 -15.72
CA CYS A 492 -12.96 -15.59 -14.80
C CYS A 492 -13.38 -16.12 -13.42
N GLY A 493 -13.58 -17.44 -13.25
CA GLY A 493 -13.90 -18.07 -11.97
C GLY A 493 -15.37 -17.97 -11.54
N ILE A 494 -16.28 -17.37 -12.31
CA ILE A 494 -17.70 -17.23 -11.93
C ILE A 494 -18.39 -18.59 -11.76
N CYS A 495 -18.05 -19.57 -12.59
CA CYS A 495 -18.59 -20.92 -12.49
C CYS A 495 -18.24 -21.61 -11.14
N GLU A 496 -17.05 -21.36 -10.60
CA GLU A 496 -16.64 -21.85 -9.29
C GLU A 496 -17.33 -21.06 -8.15
N THR A 497 -17.43 -19.72 -8.29
CA THR A 497 -18.11 -18.84 -7.31
C THR A 497 -19.57 -19.24 -7.14
N ARG A 498 -20.27 -19.53 -8.25
CA ARG A 498 -21.71 -19.85 -8.26
C ARG A 498 -22.01 -21.33 -8.07
N CYS A 499 -21.00 -22.20 -8.08
CA CYS A 499 -21.20 -23.63 -7.88
C CYS A 499 -21.86 -23.92 -6.51
N PRO A 500 -22.97 -24.69 -6.45
CA PRO A 500 -23.67 -25.00 -5.21
C PRO A 500 -22.88 -25.96 -4.29
N LEU A 501 -21.85 -26.62 -4.82
CA LEU A 501 -21.06 -27.56 -4.06
C LEU A 501 -20.05 -26.83 -3.15
N PRO A 502 -19.85 -27.28 -1.90
CA PRO A 502 -18.84 -26.69 -1.01
C PRO A 502 -17.43 -27.02 -1.49
N GLY A 503 -16.47 -26.12 -1.29
CA GLY A 503 -15.08 -26.29 -1.69
C GLY A 503 -14.82 -26.14 -3.20
N ARG A 504 -13.62 -26.50 -3.70
CA ARG A 504 -13.30 -26.51 -5.13
C ARG A 504 -14.03 -27.64 -5.83
N SER A 505 -14.75 -27.34 -6.90
CA SER A 505 -15.54 -28.30 -7.67
C SER A 505 -14.90 -28.60 -9.02
#